data_9105fb00b3714a406e4d648b77f66059
#
_entry.id   9105fb00b3714a406e4d648b77f66059
#
_cell.length_a   1.000
_cell.length_b   1.000
_cell.length_c   1.000
_cell.angle_alpha   90.00
_cell.angle_beta   90.00
_cell.angle_gamma   90.00
#
_symmetry.space_group_name_H-M   'P 1'
#
loop_
_entity.id
_entity.type
_entity.pdbx_description
1 polymer ?
#
loop_
_entity_poly.entity_id
_entity_poly.type
_entity_poly.pdbx_seq_one_letter_code
_entity_poly.pdbx_strand_id
1 'polypeptide(L)'
;MNILVTPDCDNWAIARLTKAIVDNNPRFNFFNIPVHPRAVAQGFMEIKKIMKEGIEFDLFQPRYWHSADQLMELMPDLKDIPKVLTHHNHNDLTKRNWEEYDTLTVSTNYGFDKLKNIHSSVYKIPYGIDLDYYGFNDNYPPKEKAVGYVGRIVPWKHLKEICEVSSKLKYKVVGCGYIDKPDYWATIPKDNLEYHGGMGRNNQNPENFVAGMYNKMTVFVMYSTSERESGTLPLLEAMAKGVPVMATSQGMARDLIEDGKNGIIFTEDNFEEKLKMLMEDKKLRETLRQNAWNTIKAYSEQRMAREFARVYYKTLFKDKPVVSVIIPTFNNAKNLIDIVISIDSQDYDAKEIIIVDDGSTDNTKEACEELRRQITTPILYLDTKDTNHYGLAKARNMGATEALGSVLLFLDDRLKLDKGVLEEVSKAKSGTWYFGSKSVKGKVSDKSSFVENFSWIQKKDFVMGGMFCERMVHYGGLSQITREQYNHKVKFVHQPKAMASQIKKSGGRYRKKDIWKAKEIISKLYE
;
A
#
# COMPACT_ATOMS: atom_id res chain seq x y z
N MET A 1 5.15 13.24 8.37
CA MET A 1 6.22 12.42 7.77
C MET A 1 6.24 12.65 6.27
N ASN A 2 7.35 13.18 5.77
CA ASN A 2 7.55 13.59 4.39
C ASN A 2 8.39 12.54 3.65
N ILE A 3 7.87 11.98 2.58
CA ILE A 3 8.55 10.93 1.80
C ILE A 3 8.84 11.46 0.40
N LEU A 4 10.11 11.54 0.05
CA LEU A 4 10.54 11.82 -1.32
C LEU A 4 10.51 10.52 -2.12
N VAL A 5 9.72 10.47 -3.19
CA VAL A 5 9.65 9.33 -4.11
C VAL A 5 10.09 9.77 -5.50
N THR A 6 11.04 9.04 -6.09
CA THR A 6 11.56 9.39 -7.42
C THR A 6 11.39 8.23 -8.40
N PRO A 7 10.27 8.18 -9.17
CA PRO A 7 10.15 7.30 -10.32
C PRO A 7 11.06 7.78 -11.46
N ASP A 8 11.31 6.91 -12.43
CA ASP A 8 12.14 7.23 -13.61
C ASP A 8 11.44 8.14 -14.64
N CYS A 9 10.12 8.18 -14.64
CA CYS A 9 9.30 9.04 -15.51
C CYS A 9 7.83 9.05 -15.06
N ASP A 10 6.98 9.84 -15.73
CA ASP A 10 5.57 10.04 -15.35
C ASP A 10 4.60 8.99 -15.92
N ASN A 11 4.98 8.21 -16.93
CA ASN A 11 4.02 7.51 -17.79
C ASN A 11 4.26 6.00 -17.99
N TRP A 12 5.15 5.37 -17.22
CA TRP A 12 5.48 3.96 -17.33
C TRP A 12 4.94 3.13 -16.17
N ALA A 13 5.08 1.81 -16.27
CA ALA A 13 4.66 0.87 -15.24
C ALA A 13 5.14 1.25 -13.83
N ILE A 14 6.39 1.74 -13.70
CA ILE A 14 6.97 2.18 -12.43
C ILE A 14 6.24 3.42 -11.90
N ALA A 15 5.91 4.39 -12.76
CA ALA A 15 5.14 5.57 -12.36
C ALA A 15 3.71 5.21 -11.88
N ARG A 16 3.02 4.28 -12.56
CA ARG A 16 1.71 3.75 -12.13
C ARG A 16 1.81 3.09 -10.77
N LEU A 17 2.79 2.21 -10.56
CA LEU A 17 3.02 1.57 -9.27
C LEU A 17 3.38 2.59 -8.17
N THR A 18 4.12 3.63 -8.51
CA THR A 18 4.44 4.72 -7.59
C THR A 18 3.18 5.50 -7.24
N LYS A 19 2.37 5.87 -8.24
CA LYS A 19 1.08 6.54 -8.03
C LYS A 19 0.16 5.70 -7.15
N ALA A 20 0.07 4.39 -7.39
CA ALA A 20 -0.71 3.48 -6.55
C ALA A 20 -0.26 3.48 -5.08
N ILE A 21 1.06 3.53 -4.82
CA ILE A 21 1.59 3.63 -3.45
C ILE A 21 1.20 4.96 -2.82
N VAL A 22 1.35 6.07 -3.53
CA VAL A 22 1.05 7.43 -3.06
C VAL A 22 -0.45 7.58 -2.77
N ASP A 23 -1.30 7.25 -3.73
CA ASP A 23 -2.76 7.44 -3.63
C ASP A 23 -3.39 6.58 -2.52
N ASN A 24 -2.83 5.39 -2.27
CA ASN A 24 -3.35 4.46 -1.27
C ASN A 24 -2.63 4.55 0.11
N ASN A 25 -1.77 5.57 0.32
CA ASN A 25 -1.15 5.85 1.62
C ASN A 25 -1.37 7.30 2.07
N PRO A 26 -2.61 7.72 2.29
CA PRO A 26 -2.92 9.12 2.65
C PRO A 26 -2.37 9.55 4.03
N ARG A 27 -1.74 8.64 4.77
CA ARG A 27 -1.11 8.93 6.07
C ARG A 27 0.22 9.65 5.97
N PHE A 28 0.87 9.65 4.80
CA PHE A 28 2.15 10.31 4.55
C PHE A 28 2.01 11.50 3.60
N ASN A 29 2.92 12.45 3.70
CA ASN A 29 3.09 13.50 2.71
C ASN A 29 4.10 13.04 1.67
N PHE A 30 3.64 12.68 0.48
CA PHE A 30 4.51 12.25 -0.60
C PHE A 30 4.89 13.41 -1.51
N PHE A 31 6.17 13.48 -1.81
CA PHE A 31 6.75 14.34 -2.84
C PHE A 31 7.19 13.43 -4.00
N ASN A 32 6.29 13.25 -4.94
CA ASN A 32 6.50 12.36 -6.09
C ASN A 32 7.11 13.15 -7.25
N ILE A 33 8.44 13.08 -7.38
CA ILE A 33 9.21 13.86 -8.33
C ILE A 33 9.91 12.92 -9.30
N PRO A 34 9.53 12.89 -10.59
CA PRO A 34 10.18 12.07 -11.59
C PRO A 34 11.65 12.45 -11.82
N VAL A 35 12.52 11.47 -11.75
CA VAL A 35 13.97 11.66 -11.99
C VAL A 35 14.44 10.70 -13.06
N HIS A 36 14.38 11.17 -14.32
CA HIS A 36 14.82 10.37 -15.45
C HIS A 36 16.35 10.27 -15.50
N PRO A 37 16.95 9.10 -15.72
CA PRO A 37 18.42 8.93 -15.72
C PRO A 37 19.19 9.81 -16.73
N ARG A 38 18.51 10.28 -17.80
CA ARG A 38 19.08 11.20 -18.80
C ARG A 38 18.77 12.68 -18.55
N ALA A 39 18.02 12.99 -17.49
CA ALA A 39 17.55 14.34 -17.18
C ALA A 39 17.46 14.56 -15.65
N VAL A 40 18.45 14.08 -14.91
CA VAL A 40 18.49 14.18 -13.43
C VAL A 40 18.46 15.62 -12.94
N ALA A 41 19.05 16.54 -13.71
CA ALA A 41 19.11 17.97 -13.37
C ALA A 41 17.71 18.60 -13.17
N GLN A 42 16.68 18.15 -13.90
CA GLN A 42 15.32 18.66 -13.73
C GLN A 42 14.77 18.27 -12.36
N GLY A 43 14.83 17.00 -12.01
CA GLY A 43 14.38 16.52 -10.69
C GLY A 43 15.17 17.16 -9.54
N PHE A 44 16.50 17.32 -9.70
CA PHE A 44 17.34 18.04 -8.76
C PHE A 44 16.84 19.46 -8.49
N MET A 45 16.52 20.22 -9.52
CA MET A 45 16.05 21.61 -9.37
C MET A 45 14.72 21.68 -8.62
N GLU A 46 13.81 20.74 -8.88
CA GLU A 46 12.52 20.67 -8.24
C GLU A 46 12.64 20.30 -6.75
N ILE A 47 13.41 19.27 -6.42
CA ILE A 47 13.69 18.86 -5.04
C ILE A 47 14.37 19.99 -4.27
N LYS A 48 15.36 20.65 -4.85
CA LYS A 48 16.07 21.78 -4.25
C LYS A 48 15.15 22.97 -3.96
N LYS A 49 14.16 23.20 -4.82
CA LYS A 49 13.13 24.25 -4.59
C LYS A 49 12.30 23.92 -3.35
N ILE A 50 11.81 22.69 -3.23
CA ILE A 50 11.02 22.22 -2.09
C ILE A 50 11.82 22.33 -0.78
N MET A 51 13.08 21.91 -0.77
CA MET A 51 13.94 22.01 0.41
C MET A 51 14.21 23.49 0.81
N LYS A 52 14.31 24.40 -0.16
CA LYS A 52 14.41 25.84 0.12
C LYS A 52 13.16 26.45 0.74
N GLU A 53 12.01 25.84 0.55
CA GLU A 53 10.74 26.20 1.21
C GLU A 53 10.67 25.68 2.66
N GLY A 54 11.75 25.06 3.17
CA GLY A 54 11.87 24.57 4.55
C GLY A 54 11.31 23.17 4.76
N ILE A 55 11.06 22.41 3.69
CA ILE A 55 10.59 21.03 3.78
C ILE A 55 11.81 20.11 3.92
N GLU A 56 11.82 19.33 5.00
CA GLU A 56 12.77 18.24 5.25
C GLU A 56 12.10 16.91 4.94
N PHE A 57 12.87 15.98 4.35
CA PHE A 57 12.39 14.64 4.04
C PHE A 57 12.80 13.65 5.13
N ASP A 58 11.85 12.88 5.63
CA ASP A 58 12.10 11.81 6.61
C ASP A 58 12.61 10.53 5.97
N LEU A 59 12.24 10.29 4.69
CA LEU A 59 12.60 9.10 3.95
C LEU A 59 12.73 9.40 2.46
N PHE A 60 13.73 8.78 1.83
CA PHE A 60 13.92 8.80 0.39
C PHE A 60 13.63 7.43 -0.22
N GLN A 61 12.66 7.37 -1.14
CA GLN A 61 12.32 6.16 -1.90
C GLN A 61 12.65 6.32 -3.38
N PRO A 62 13.86 6.02 -3.82
CA PRO A 62 14.14 5.91 -5.24
C PRO A 62 13.50 4.65 -5.84
N ARG A 63 12.96 4.80 -7.04
CA ARG A 63 12.38 3.68 -7.80
C ARG A 63 13.34 3.16 -8.87
N TYR A 64 14.46 3.85 -9.06
CA TYR A 64 15.50 3.45 -10.00
C TYR A 64 16.88 3.90 -9.50
N TRP A 65 17.76 2.94 -9.24
CA TRP A 65 19.03 3.20 -8.56
C TRP A 65 20.00 4.09 -9.35
N HIS A 66 20.06 3.99 -10.70
CA HIS A 66 20.94 4.83 -11.51
C HIS A 66 20.65 6.32 -11.37
N SER A 67 19.37 6.71 -11.36
CA SER A 67 19.00 8.12 -11.12
C SER A 67 19.19 8.52 -9.67
N ALA A 68 19.02 7.58 -8.74
CA ALA A 68 19.24 7.84 -7.32
C ALA A 68 20.70 8.14 -7.01
N ASP A 69 21.63 7.36 -7.55
CA ASP A 69 23.08 7.58 -7.37
C ASP A 69 23.48 8.96 -7.89
N GLN A 70 23.11 9.31 -9.12
CA GLN A 70 23.37 10.61 -9.71
C GLN A 70 22.74 11.76 -8.91
N LEU A 71 21.54 11.56 -8.40
CA LEU A 71 20.86 12.55 -7.56
C LEU A 71 21.58 12.75 -6.23
N MET A 72 22.01 11.68 -5.57
CA MET A 72 22.77 11.74 -4.31
C MET A 72 24.18 12.33 -4.48
N GLU A 73 24.78 12.24 -5.68
CA GLU A 73 26.01 12.96 -6.01
C GLU A 73 25.78 14.48 -6.09
N LEU A 74 24.65 14.89 -6.68
CA LEU A 74 24.26 16.30 -6.81
C LEU A 74 23.71 16.90 -5.50
N MET A 75 23.15 16.06 -4.63
CA MET A 75 22.52 16.41 -3.35
C MET A 75 23.03 15.49 -2.24
N PRO A 76 24.21 15.78 -1.66
CA PRO A 76 24.79 14.94 -0.60
C PRO A 76 23.89 14.77 0.62
N ASP A 77 23.05 15.76 0.95
CA ASP A 77 22.10 15.72 2.06
C ASP A 77 21.12 14.53 1.96
N LEU A 78 20.84 14.04 0.74
CA LEU A 78 20.01 12.85 0.55
C LEU A 78 20.70 11.54 0.99
N LYS A 79 22.04 11.56 1.19
CA LYS A 79 22.78 10.39 1.67
C LYS A 79 22.49 10.11 3.16
N ASP A 80 22.17 11.14 3.91
CA ASP A 80 21.91 11.04 5.36
C ASP A 80 20.46 10.67 5.67
N ILE A 81 19.58 10.73 4.66
CA ILE A 81 18.16 10.37 4.81
C ILE A 81 18.01 8.84 4.66
N PRO A 82 17.23 8.17 5.53
CA PRO A 82 16.89 6.75 5.37
C PRO A 82 16.31 6.43 3.99
N LYS A 83 16.81 5.38 3.34
CA LYS A 83 16.53 5.06 1.94
C LYS A 83 15.89 3.69 1.76
N VAL A 84 14.79 3.64 1.00
CA VAL A 84 14.12 2.40 0.57
C VAL A 84 14.18 2.30 -0.95
N LEU A 85 15.06 1.46 -1.47
CA LEU A 85 15.16 1.23 -2.92
C LEU A 85 14.25 0.08 -3.35
N THR A 86 13.50 0.27 -4.43
CA THR A 86 12.75 -0.81 -5.07
C THR A 86 13.45 -1.30 -6.33
N HIS A 87 13.76 -2.58 -6.37
CA HIS A 87 14.32 -3.22 -7.57
C HIS A 87 13.22 -3.70 -8.52
N HIS A 88 13.23 -3.15 -9.73
CA HIS A 88 12.31 -3.51 -10.83
C HIS A 88 12.97 -4.38 -11.90
N ASN A 89 14.23 -4.79 -11.72
CA ASN A 89 14.99 -5.59 -12.69
C ASN A 89 15.90 -6.56 -11.95
N HIS A 90 15.87 -7.84 -12.32
CA HIS A 90 16.65 -8.87 -11.65
C HIS A 90 18.10 -9.00 -12.12
N ASN A 91 18.47 -8.41 -13.26
CA ASN A 91 19.80 -8.60 -13.84
C ASN A 91 20.94 -7.99 -13.03
N ASP A 92 20.66 -6.98 -12.22
CA ASP A 92 21.69 -6.19 -11.54
C ASP A 92 21.74 -6.46 -10.03
N LEU A 93 20.91 -7.38 -9.52
CA LEU A 93 20.74 -7.59 -8.08
C LEU A 93 22.05 -7.93 -7.34
N THR A 94 22.96 -8.67 -7.97
CA THR A 94 24.20 -9.15 -7.35
C THR A 94 25.45 -8.44 -7.87
N LYS A 95 25.30 -7.40 -8.71
CA LYS A 95 26.43 -6.74 -9.40
C LYS A 95 27.10 -5.63 -8.62
N ARG A 96 26.52 -5.21 -7.51
CA ARG A 96 27.07 -4.14 -6.66
C ARG A 96 26.72 -4.38 -5.19
N ASN A 97 27.41 -3.63 -4.32
CA ASN A 97 27.03 -3.46 -2.93
C ASN A 97 25.84 -2.49 -2.81
N TRP A 98 24.85 -2.84 -2.00
CA TRP A 98 23.63 -2.08 -1.76
C TRP A 98 23.57 -1.44 -0.37
N GLU A 99 24.68 -1.44 0.39
CA GLU A 99 24.73 -0.94 1.78
C GLU A 99 24.40 0.55 1.92
N GLU A 100 24.46 1.32 0.85
CA GLU A 100 24.05 2.73 0.85
C GLU A 100 22.52 2.91 0.99
N TYR A 101 21.74 1.86 0.79
CA TYR A 101 20.29 1.84 0.99
C TYR A 101 19.97 1.08 2.28
N ASP A 102 19.15 1.68 3.17
CA ASP A 102 18.80 1.06 4.45
C ASP A 102 17.90 -0.16 4.26
N THR A 103 17.08 -0.16 3.19
CA THR A 103 16.14 -1.24 2.89
C THR A 103 15.98 -1.42 1.38
N LEU A 104 15.92 -2.68 0.97
CA LEU A 104 15.63 -3.08 -0.41
C LEU A 104 14.24 -3.72 -0.51
N THR A 105 13.51 -3.43 -1.58
CA THR A 105 12.26 -4.10 -1.88
C THR A 105 12.28 -4.71 -3.28
N VAL A 106 11.65 -5.88 -3.43
CA VAL A 106 11.52 -6.62 -4.68
C VAL A 106 10.11 -7.18 -4.82
N SER A 107 9.69 -7.48 -6.05
CA SER A 107 8.34 -7.97 -6.32
C SER A 107 8.20 -9.50 -6.31
N THR A 108 9.31 -10.25 -6.31
CA THR A 108 9.33 -11.72 -6.54
C THR A 108 10.13 -12.47 -5.49
N ASN A 109 9.83 -13.77 -5.32
CA ASN A 109 10.64 -14.67 -4.51
C ASN A 109 12.07 -14.77 -5.05
N TYR A 110 12.23 -14.84 -6.37
CA TYR A 110 13.56 -14.90 -7.00
C TYR A 110 14.43 -13.68 -6.60
N GLY A 111 13.88 -12.47 -6.71
CA GLY A 111 14.60 -11.26 -6.30
C GLY A 111 14.92 -11.25 -4.80
N PHE A 112 13.98 -11.67 -3.96
CA PHE A 112 14.16 -11.78 -2.52
C PHE A 112 15.28 -12.78 -2.16
N ASP A 113 15.27 -13.98 -2.75
CA ASP A 113 16.27 -15.01 -2.49
C ASP A 113 17.68 -14.61 -2.92
N LYS A 114 17.80 -13.80 -3.98
CA LYS A 114 19.09 -13.25 -4.42
C LYS A 114 19.61 -12.18 -3.46
N LEU A 115 18.75 -11.29 -2.97
CA LEU A 115 19.18 -10.13 -2.17
C LEU A 115 19.31 -10.43 -0.67
N LYS A 116 18.51 -11.35 -0.10
CA LYS A 116 18.51 -11.64 1.35
C LYS A 116 19.86 -12.09 1.91
N ASN A 117 20.74 -12.61 1.05
CA ASN A 117 22.09 -13.06 1.45
C ASN A 117 23.16 -11.96 1.32
N ILE A 118 22.84 -10.85 0.69
CA ILE A 118 23.77 -9.74 0.42
C ILE A 118 23.33 -8.42 1.06
N HIS A 119 22.14 -8.35 1.61
CA HIS A 119 21.63 -7.18 2.31
C HIS A 119 20.74 -7.59 3.48
N SER A 120 20.92 -6.95 4.64
CA SER A 120 20.26 -7.34 5.90
C SER A 120 18.76 -7.00 5.97
N SER A 121 18.32 -6.02 5.19
CA SER A 121 16.93 -5.53 5.20
C SER A 121 16.32 -5.62 3.80
N VAL A 122 15.73 -6.78 3.49
CA VAL A 122 15.08 -7.05 2.19
C VAL A 122 13.63 -7.45 2.40
N TYR A 123 12.71 -6.86 1.64
CA TYR A 123 11.29 -7.19 1.70
C TYR A 123 10.74 -7.53 0.31
N LYS A 124 9.94 -8.61 0.25
CA LYS A 124 9.16 -8.92 -0.95
C LYS A 124 7.82 -8.21 -0.87
N ILE A 125 7.58 -7.29 -1.82
CA ILE A 125 6.30 -6.60 -2.00
C ILE A 125 5.83 -6.84 -3.44
N PRO A 126 4.98 -7.85 -3.68
CA PRO A 126 4.43 -8.08 -5.00
C PRO A 126 3.63 -6.88 -5.49
N TYR A 127 3.64 -6.62 -6.80
CA TYR A 127 2.87 -5.52 -7.37
C TYR A 127 1.38 -5.65 -7.07
N GLY A 128 0.73 -4.51 -6.97
CA GLY A 128 -0.71 -4.38 -6.84
C GLY A 128 -1.37 -4.02 -8.16
N ILE A 129 -2.67 -4.30 -8.24
CA ILE A 129 -3.55 -3.94 -9.34
C ILE A 129 -4.81 -3.26 -8.81
N ASP A 130 -5.32 -2.26 -9.53
CA ASP A 130 -6.61 -1.64 -9.24
C ASP A 130 -7.74 -2.59 -9.65
N LEU A 131 -8.31 -3.29 -8.65
CA LEU A 131 -9.36 -4.28 -8.88
C LEU A 131 -10.70 -3.65 -9.22
N ASP A 132 -10.96 -2.42 -8.80
CA ASP A 132 -12.20 -1.69 -9.11
C ASP A 132 -12.17 -1.24 -10.58
N TYR A 133 -11.03 -0.78 -11.05
CA TYR A 133 -10.83 -0.34 -12.43
C TYR A 133 -10.78 -1.52 -13.42
N TYR A 134 -9.98 -2.54 -13.13
CA TYR A 134 -9.86 -3.69 -14.04
C TYR A 134 -11.04 -4.66 -13.93
N GLY A 135 -11.77 -4.76 -12.90
CA GLY A 135 -12.99 -5.54 -12.66
C GLY A 135 -13.22 -6.79 -13.51
N PHE A 136 -13.72 -7.84 -12.94
CA PHE A 136 -13.97 -9.11 -13.65
C PHE A 136 -14.95 -8.92 -14.83
N ASN A 137 -14.59 -9.40 -16.03
CA ASN A 137 -15.42 -9.27 -17.22
C ASN A 137 -16.43 -10.41 -17.32
N ASP A 138 -17.70 -10.14 -17.02
CA ASP A 138 -18.80 -11.11 -17.12
C ASP A 138 -19.21 -11.43 -18.56
N ASN A 139 -18.79 -10.59 -19.55
CA ASN A 139 -19.07 -10.78 -20.97
C ASN A 139 -18.01 -11.63 -21.69
N TYR A 140 -17.25 -12.43 -20.95
CA TYR A 140 -16.26 -13.35 -21.52
C TYR A 140 -16.96 -14.65 -22.02
N PRO A 141 -16.51 -15.31 -23.10
CA PRO A 141 -15.41 -14.91 -23.99
C PRO A 141 -15.83 -13.86 -25.04
N PRO A 142 -14.87 -13.21 -25.71
CA PRO A 142 -15.18 -12.33 -26.83
C PRO A 142 -15.82 -13.10 -28.00
N LYS A 143 -16.56 -12.39 -28.85
CA LYS A 143 -17.23 -13.01 -30.04
C LYS A 143 -16.24 -13.70 -30.98
N GLU A 144 -15.09 -13.10 -31.19
CA GLU A 144 -13.99 -13.67 -31.98
C GLU A 144 -12.90 -14.22 -31.06
N LYS A 145 -12.44 -15.44 -31.37
CA LYS A 145 -11.33 -16.04 -30.64
C LYS A 145 -10.02 -15.34 -31.00
N ALA A 146 -9.36 -14.75 -30.00
CA ALA A 146 -8.09 -14.06 -30.17
C ALA A 146 -7.10 -14.37 -29.05
N VAL A 147 -5.83 -14.48 -29.44
CA VAL A 147 -4.68 -14.56 -28.52
C VAL A 147 -4.24 -13.15 -28.16
N GLY A 148 -4.11 -12.85 -26.89
CA GLY A 148 -3.78 -11.51 -26.39
C GLY A 148 -2.30 -11.32 -26.10
N TYR A 149 -1.79 -10.14 -26.44
CA TYR A 149 -0.45 -9.67 -26.09
C TYR A 149 -0.51 -8.22 -25.60
N VAL A 150 0.11 -7.95 -24.45
CA VAL A 150 0.31 -6.58 -23.93
C VAL A 150 1.74 -6.44 -23.41
N GLY A 151 2.49 -5.48 -23.96
CA GLY A 151 3.84 -5.22 -23.48
C GLY A 151 4.76 -4.59 -24.51
N ARG A 152 5.98 -4.25 -24.10
CA ARG A 152 7.02 -3.74 -24.99
C ARG A 152 7.33 -4.77 -26.09
N ILE A 153 7.46 -4.31 -27.32
CA ILE A 153 7.81 -5.16 -28.45
C ILE A 153 9.32 -5.24 -28.55
N VAL A 154 9.85 -6.36 -28.02
CA VAL A 154 11.28 -6.68 -27.93
C VAL A 154 11.48 -8.18 -28.12
N PRO A 155 12.66 -8.64 -28.61
CA PRO A 155 12.89 -10.05 -28.95
C PRO A 155 12.54 -11.03 -27.83
N TRP A 156 12.93 -10.76 -26.58
CA TRP A 156 12.72 -11.66 -25.44
C TRP A 156 11.27 -11.74 -24.92
N LYS A 157 10.33 -11.01 -25.55
CA LYS A 157 8.88 -11.11 -25.29
C LYS A 157 8.13 -11.86 -26.42
N HIS A 158 8.84 -12.42 -27.35
CA HIS A 158 8.41 -13.44 -28.31
C HIS A 158 7.08 -13.16 -29.03
N LEU A 159 6.76 -11.88 -29.33
CA LEU A 159 5.55 -11.56 -30.09
C LEU A 159 5.56 -12.21 -31.49
N LYS A 160 6.74 -12.37 -32.11
CA LYS A 160 6.90 -13.05 -33.39
C LYS A 160 6.40 -14.49 -33.31
N GLU A 161 6.90 -15.24 -32.33
CA GLU A 161 6.55 -16.65 -32.10
C GLU A 161 5.07 -16.80 -31.75
N ILE A 162 4.51 -15.85 -30.96
CA ILE A 162 3.06 -15.82 -30.67
C ILE A 162 2.27 -15.66 -31.99
N CYS A 163 2.67 -14.76 -32.89
CA CYS A 163 2.00 -14.56 -34.18
C CYS A 163 2.14 -15.78 -35.08
N GLU A 164 3.32 -16.36 -35.21
CA GLU A 164 3.59 -17.54 -36.06
C GLU A 164 2.76 -18.75 -35.63
N VAL A 165 2.79 -19.09 -34.34
CA VAL A 165 2.02 -20.22 -33.79
C VAL A 165 0.52 -19.97 -33.88
N SER A 166 0.07 -18.74 -33.56
CA SER A 166 -1.35 -18.38 -33.70
C SER A 166 -1.83 -18.46 -35.12
N SER A 167 -1.03 -18.04 -36.12
CA SER A 167 -1.35 -18.15 -37.56
C SER A 167 -1.49 -19.61 -37.97
N LYS A 168 -0.56 -20.49 -37.59
CA LYS A 168 -0.63 -21.93 -37.85
C LYS A 168 -1.92 -22.55 -37.28
N LEU A 169 -2.35 -22.10 -36.12
CA LEU A 169 -3.58 -22.55 -35.45
C LEU A 169 -4.84 -21.81 -35.92
N LYS A 170 -4.73 -20.86 -36.87
CA LYS A 170 -5.81 -20.02 -37.40
C LYS A 170 -6.48 -19.12 -36.36
N TYR A 171 -5.72 -18.60 -35.41
CA TYR A 171 -6.20 -17.62 -34.45
C TYR A 171 -5.64 -16.23 -34.76
N LYS A 172 -6.45 -15.20 -34.51
CA LYS A 172 -6.00 -13.82 -34.50
C LYS A 172 -5.15 -13.55 -33.26
N VAL A 173 -4.21 -12.61 -33.40
CA VAL A 173 -3.49 -12.01 -32.28
C VAL A 173 -3.98 -10.58 -32.10
N VAL A 174 -4.41 -10.21 -30.90
CA VAL A 174 -4.76 -8.85 -30.54
C VAL A 174 -3.68 -8.32 -29.62
N GLY A 175 -2.98 -7.28 -30.04
CA GLY A 175 -1.81 -6.81 -29.31
C GLY A 175 -1.71 -5.29 -29.21
N CYS A 176 -1.16 -4.83 -28.08
CA CYS A 176 -0.74 -3.45 -27.90
C CYS A 176 0.59 -3.37 -27.12
N GLY A 177 1.35 -2.32 -27.37
CA GLY A 177 2.60 -2.09 -26.68
C GLY A 177 3.57 -1.20 -27.44
N TYR A 178 4.55 -0.67 -26.75
CA TYR A 178 5.56 0.20 -27.36
C TYR A 178 6.57 -0.59 -28.20
N ILE A 179 6.82 -0.15 -29.43
CA ILE A 179 7.84 -0.72 -30.30
C ILE A 179 9.21 -0.16 -29.85
N ASP A 180 9.91 -0.94 -29.02
CA ASP A 180 11.24 -0.54 -28.49
C ASP A 180 12.36 -0.95 -29.46
N LYS A 181 12.13 -1.96 -30.32
CA LYS A 181 13.08 -2.47 -31.31
C LYS A 181 12.43 -2.52 -32.70
N PRO A 182 12.58 -1.47 -33.52
CA PRO A 182 11.99 -1.40 -34.86
C PRO A 182 12.43 -2.55 -35.76
N ASP A 183 13.69 -2.96 -35.70
CA ASP A 183 14.22 -4.06 -36.51
C ASP A 183 13.53 -5.40 -36.18
N TYR A 184 13.30 -5.67 -34.90
CA TYR A 184 12.53 -6.84 -34.48
C TYR A 184 11.06 -6.74 -34.90
N TRP A 185 10.45 -5.56 -34.78
CA TRP A 185 9.09 -5.31 -35.23
C TRP A 185 8.91 -5.62 -36.72
N ALA A 186 9.90 -5.30 -37.56
CA ALA A 186 9.88 -5.58 -38.98
C ALA A 186 9.83 -7.10 -39.31
N THR A 187 10.33 -7.96 -38.42
CA THR A 187 10.33 -9.42 -38.59
C THR A 187 9.04 -10.12 -38.16
N ILE A 188 8.12 -9.42 -37.46
CA ILE A 188 6.88 -10.02 -36.96
C ILE A 188 5.86 -10.15 -38.10
N PRO A 189 5.24 -11.34 -38.31
CA PRO A 189 4.12 -11.49 -39.21
C PRO A 189 2.95 -10.58 -38.83
N LYS A 190 2.30 -9.95 -39.85
CA LYS A 190 1.21 -8.99 -39.60
C LYS A 190 -0.16 -9.54 -40.03
N ASP A 191 -0.20 -10.65 -40.77
CA ASP A 191 -1.41 -11.16 -41.41
C ASP A 191 -2.53 -11.52 -40.44
N ASN A 192 -2.14 -11.99 -39.23
CA ASN A 192 -3.08 -12.34 -38.18
C ASN A 192 -3.01 -11.39 -36.95
N LEU A 193 -2.21 -10.30 -37.02
CA LEU A 193 -1.98 -9.37 -35.93
C LEU A 193 -2.84 -8.11 -36.05
N GLU A 194 -3.81 -7.95 -35.14
CA GLU A 194 -4.52 -6.70 -34.89
C GLU A 194 -3.73 -5.87 -33.87
N TYR A 195 -2.86 -4.99 -34.37
CA TYR A 195 -2.01 -4.16 -33.51
C TYR A 195 -2.62 -2.78 -33.25
N HIS A 196 -2.79 -2.44 -32.00
CA HIS A 196 -3.44 -1.20 -31.54
C HIS A 196 -2.47 -0.10 -31.08
N GLY A 197 -1.24 -0.15 -31.51
CA GLY A 197 -0.25 0.87 -31.16
C GLY A 197 0.37 0.72 -29.78
N GLY A 198 1.32 1.58 -29.50
CA GLY A 198 2.00 1.64 -28.22
C GLY A 198 1.26 2.53 -27.23
N MET A 199 1.36 2.21 -25.96
CA MET A 199 1.17 3.20 -24.91
C MET A 199 2.37 4.15 -24.96
N GLY A 200 2.27 5.18 -25.83
CA GLY A 200 3.29 6.20 -25.96
C GLY A 200 3.19 7.24 -24.86
N ARG A 201 4.30 7.94 -24.61
CA ARG A 201 4.39 9.06 -23.67
C ARG A 201 3.33 10.16 -23.85
N ASN A 202 2.63 10.18 -24.99
CA ASN A 202 1.65 11.20 -25.39
C ASN A 202 0.19 10.72 -25.35
N ASN A 203 -0.11 9.51 -24.87
CA ASN A 203 -1.48 9.01 -24.85
C ASN A 203 -2.19 9.49 -23.56
N GLN A 204 -3.15 10.38 -23.70
CA GLN A 204 -3.84 11.05 -22.57
C GLN A 204 -4.70 10.13 -21.70
N ASN A 205 -4.91 8.86 -22.10
CA ASN A 205 -5.68 7.89 -21.32
C ASN A 205 -5.23 6.43 -21.58
N PRO A 206 -3.97 6.06 -21.29
CA PRO A 206 -3.43 4.74 -21.62
C PRO A 206 -4.16 3.60 -20.89
N GLU A 207 -4.67 3.86 -19.69
CA GLU A 207 -5.30 2.84 -18.84
C GLU A 207 -6.62 2.36 -19.43
N ASN A 208 -7.55 3.26 -19.79
CA ASN A 208 -8.84 2.89 -20.39
C ASN A 208 -8.67 2.10 -21.68
N PHE A 209 -7.69 2.47 -22.48
CA PHE A 209 -7.38 1.78 -23.70
C PHE A 209 -6.91 0.33 -23.43
N VAL A 210 -5.95 0.15 -22.51
CA VAL A 210 -5.39 -1.17 -22.20
C VAL A 210 -6.43 -2.08 -21.55
N ALA A 211 -7.22 -1.57 -20.61
CA ALA A 211 -8.29 -2.35 -19.98
C ALA A 211 -9.33 -2.85 -21.00
N GLY A 212 -9.65 -2.02 -22.02
CA GLY A 212 -10.51 -2.41 -23.15
C GLY A 212 -9.91 -3.50 -24.03
N MET A 213 -8.58 -3.55 -24.16
CA MET A 213 -7.90 -4.56 -24.97
C MET A 213 -8.08 -5.98 -24.41
N TYR A 214 -8.04 -6.15 -23.08
CA TYR A 214 -8.25 -7.46 -22.48
C TYR A 214 -9.66 -8.03 -22.77
N ASN A 215 -10.66 -7.20 -22.98
CA ASN A 215 -12.01 -7.66 -23.35
C ASN A 215 -12.07 -8.31 -24.75
N LYS A 216 -11.07 -8.07 -25.61
CA LYS A 216 -10.95 -8.68 -26.93
C LYS A 216 -10.19 -10.01 -26.92
N MET A 217 -9.62 -10.43 -25.79
CA MET A 217 -8.74 -11.59 -25.68
C MET A 217 -9.50 -12.83 -25.17
N THR A 218 -9.32 -13.95 -25.85
CA THR A 218 -9.77 -15.28 -25.36
C THR A 218 -8.75 -15.87 -24.39
N VAL A 219 -7.47 -15.68 -24.65
CA VAL A 219 -6.34 -16.11 -23.84
C VAL A 219 -5.29 -15.01 -23.87
N PHE A 220 -4.73 -14.64 -22.74
CA PHE A 220 -3.58 -13.75 -22.66
C PHE A 220 -2.29 -14.56 -22.56
N VAL A 221 -1.30 -14.22 -23.38
CA VAL A 221 0.01 -14.88 -23.42
C VAL A 221 1.11 -13.95 -22.92
N MET A 222 1.78 -14.34 -21.85
CA MET A 222 3.01 -13.72 -21.40
C MET A 222 4.20 -14.62 -21.75
N TYR A 223 4.77 -14.43 -22.91
CA TYR A 223 5.96 -15.16 -23.35
C TYR A 223 7.20 -14.31 -23.11
N SER A 224 7.95 -14.59 -22.05
CA SER A 224 9.21 -13.90 -21.73
C SER A 224 10.28 -14.92 -21.36
N THR A 225 11.48 -14.77 -21.93
CA THR A 225 12.64 -15.62 -21.62
C THR A 225 13.73 -14.87 -20.86
N SER A 226 13.49 -13.60 -20.51
CA SER A 226 14.49 -12.76 -19.87
C SER A 226 14.34 -12.73 -18.35
N GLU A 227 15.43 -12.95 -17.65
CA GLU A 227 15.55 -12.71 -16.19
C GLU A 227 15.34 -11.22 -15.80
N ARG A 228 15.30 -10.30 -16.81
CA ARG A 228 14.92 -8.89 -16.58
C ARG A 228 13.47 -8.73 -16.15
N GLU A 229 12.63 -9.71 -16.46
CA GLU A 229 11.22 -9.69 -16.07
C GLU A 229 11.11 -9.86 -14.54
N SER A 230 10.80 -8.81 -13.82
CA SER A 230 10.57 -8.85 -12.37
C SER A 230 9.08 -8.88 -12.05
N GLY A 231 8.34 -7.91 -12.56
CA GLY A 231 6.91 -7.78 -12.35
C GLY A 231 6.18 -7.57 -13.67
N THR A 232 5.10 -8.28 -13.85
CA THR A 232 4.33 -8.25 -15.09
C THR A 232 2.94 -7.69 -14.82
N LEU A 233 2.80 -6.37 -14.86
CA LEU A 233 1.47 -5.73 -14.74
C LEU A 233 0.46 -6.33 -15.75
N PRO A 234 0.81 -6.55 -17.03
CA PRO A 234 -0.11 -7.18 -17.98
C PRO A 234 -0.67 -8.53 -17.53
N LEU A 235 0.10 -9.33 -16.80
CA LEU A 235 -0.40 -10.59 -16.25
C LEU A 235 -1.45 -10.36 -15.16
N LEU A 236 -1.18 -9.42 -14.23
CA LEU A 236 -2.12 -9.05 -13.18
C LEU A 236 -3.41 -8.45 -13.77
N GLU A 237 -3.26 -7.60 -14.79
CA GLU A 237 -4.37 -6.96 -15.51
C GLU A 237 -5.27 -7.99 -16.20
N ALA A 238 -4.66 -8.97 -16.89
CA ALA A 238 -5.40 -10.05 -17.55
C ALA A 238 -6.16 -10.91 -16.52
N MET A 239 -5.51 -11.30 -15.42
CA MET A 239 -6.15 -12.06 -14.35
C MET A 239 -7.29 -11.28 -13.69
N ALA A 240 -7.12 -9.97 -13.46
CA ALA A 240 -8.15 -9.09 -12.90
C ALA A 240 -9.34 -8.92 -13.86
N LYS A 241 -9.11 -8.88 -15.17
CA LYS A 241 -10.16 -8.88 -16.20
C LYS A 241 -10.84 -10.25 -16.35
N GLY A 242 -10.36 -11.29 -15.68
CA GLY A 242 -10.86 -12.65 -15.84
C GLY A 242 -10.56 -13.23 -17.24
N VAL A 243 -9.45 -12.83 -17.84
CA VAL A 243 -8.93 -13.46 -19.07
C VAL A 243 -8.05 -14.64 -18.64
N PRO A 244 -8.26 -15.86 -19.17
CA PRO A 244 -7.36 -16.98 -18.94
C PRO A 244 -5.93 -16.64 -19.35
N VAL A 245 -4.97 -16.93 -18.50
CA VAL A 245 -3.57 -16.57 -18.72
C VAL A 245 -2.71 -17.79 -18.95
N MET A 246 -1.74 -17.66 -19.86
CA MET A 246 -0.62 -18.58 -19.95
C MET A 246 0.70 -17.82 -20.01
N ALA A 247 1.72 -18.33 -19.32
CA ALA A 247 2.98 -17.62 -19.15
C ALA A 247 4.17 -18.58 -19.13
N THR A 248 5.34 -18.08 -19.52
CA THR A 248 6.62 -18.69 -19.14
C THR A 248 6.90 -18.43 -17.65
N SER A 249 7.66 -19.29 -17.01
CA SER A 249 8.00 -19.18 -15.58
C SER A 249 9.04 -18.08 -15.32
N GLN A 250 8.67 -16.81 -15.58
CA GLN A 250 9.51 -15.65 -15.40
C GLN A 250 8.82 -14.57 -14.54
N GLY A 251 9.61 -13.80 -13.81
CA GLY A 251 9.12 -12.71 -12.97
C GLY A 251 8.06 -13.16 -11.97
N MET A 252 7.02 -12.34 -11.79
CA MET A 252 5.90 -12.67 -10.91
C MET A 252 5.07 -13.87 -11.39
N ALA A 253 5.12 -14.27 -12.66
CA ALA A 253 4.38 -15.45 -13.14
C ALA A 253 4.81 -16.71 -12.40
N ARG A 254 6.11 -16.83 -12.09
CA ARG A 254 6.69 -17.94 -11.30
C ARG A 254 6.07 -18.05 -9.88
N ASP A 255 5.74 -16.91 -9.28
CA ASP A 255 5.22 -16.86 -7.91
C ASP A 255 3.68 -16.92 -7.86
N LEU A 256 3.02 -16.48 -8.94
CA LEU A 256 1.58 -16.22 -8.99
C LEU A 256 0.79 -17.37 -9.62
N ILE A 257 1.35 -18.01 -10.66
CA ILE A 257 0.65 -19.05 -11.40
C ILE A 257 0.92 -20.43 -10.78
N GLU A 258 -0.16 -21.08 -10.36
CA GLU A 258 -0.20 -22.53 -10.10
C GLU A 258 -0.68 -23.21 -11.39
N ASP A 259 0.26 -23.91 -12.09
CA ASP A 259 -0.01 -24.52 -13.40
C ASP A 259 -1.24 -25.43 -13.39
N GLY A 260 -2.13 -25.24 -14.36
CA GLY A 260 -3.39 -25.98 -14.50
C GLY A 260 -4.49 -25.57 -13.50
N LYS A 261 -4.22 -24.65 -12.54
CA LYS A 261 -5.18 -24.25 -11.52
C LYS A 261 -5.71 -22.83 -11.74
N ASN A 262 -4.83 -21.83 -11.85
CA ASN A 262 -5.21 -20.42 -12.06
C ASN A 262 -4.55 -19.80 -13.29
N GLY A 263 -3.83 -20.57 -14.08
CA GLY A 263 -3.17 -20.24 -15.32
C GLY A 263 -2.42 -21.44 -15.85
N ILE A 264 -1.76 -21.29 -16.99
CA ILE A 264 -0.94 -22.33 -17.62
C ILE A 264 0.51 -21.85 -17.67
N ILE A 265 1.42 -22.66 -17.16
CA ILE A 265 2.86 -22.48 -17.37
C ILE A 265 3.27 -23.27 -18.62
N PHE A 266 4.04 -22.64 -19.50
CA PHE A 266 4.55 -23.27 -20.71
C PHE A 266 6.05 -23.03 -20.89
N THR A 267 6.66 -23.88 -21.72
CA THR A 267 8.01 -23.73 -22.26
C THR A 267 7.96 -23.53 -23.77
N GLU A 268 9.09 -23.17 -24.38
CA GLU A 268 9.18 -23.05 -25.83
C GLU A 268 8.69 -24.32 -26.55
N ASP A 269 9.10 -25.50 -26.09
CA ASP A 269 8.77 -26.80 -26.71
C ASP A 269 7.29 -27.14 -26.69
N ASN A 270 6.52 -26.69 -25.69
CA ASN A 270 5.10 -27.04 -25.54
C ASN A 270 4.14 -25.85 -25.74
N PHE A 271 4.63 -24.70 -26.21
CA PHE A 271 3.83 -23.50 -26.38
C PHE A 271 2.64 -23.73 -27.32
N GLU A 272 2.86 -24.32 -28.49
CA GLU A 272 1.80 -24.60 -29.49
C GLU A 272 0.72 -25.52 -28.92
N GLU A 273 1.13 -26.63 -28.29
CA GLU A 273 0.22 -27.60 -27.67
C GLU A 273 -0.64 -26.95 -26.58
N LYS A 274 -0.01 -26.24 -25.66
CA LYS A 274 -0.69 -25.59 -24.53
C LYS A 274 -1.62 -24.46 -25.01
N LEU A 275 -1.20 -23.68 -26.01
CA LEU A 275 -2.04 -22.64 -26.60
C LEU A 275 -3.28 -23.27 -27.26
N LYS A 276 -3.12 -24.29 -28.07
CA LYS A 276 -4.25 -25.00 -28.71
C LYS A 276 -5.22 -25.55 -27.69
N MET A 277 -4.71 -26.28 -26.68
CA MET A 277 -5.51 -26.82 -25.59
C MET A 277 -6.35 -25.70 -24.92
N LEU A 278 -5.72 -24.60 -24.54
CA LEU A 278 -6.41 -23.52 -23.84
C LEU A 278 -7.40 -22.75 -24.73
N MET A 279 -7.13 -22.62 -26.02
CA MET A 279 -8.04 -21.99 -26.99
C MET A 279 -9.27 -22.86 -27.31
N GLU A 280 -9.16 -24.19 -27.23
CA GLU A 280 -10.24 -25.13 -27.56
C GLU A 280 -11.08 -25.54 -26.35
N ASP A 281 -10.49 -25.73 -25.18
CA ASP A 281 -11.20 -26.19 -23.96
C ASP A 281 -11.86 -25.01 -23.22
N LYS A 282 -13.17 -24.84 -23.49
CA LYS A 282 -13.99 -23.80 -22.84
C LYS A 282 -14.11 -24.03 -21.33
N LYS A 283 -14.23 -25.30 -20.87
CA LYS A 283 -14.41 -25.62 -19.45
C LYS A 283 -13.13 -25.29 -18.66
N LEU A 284 -11.98 -25.64 -19.23
CA LEU A 284 -10.69 -25.30 -18.64
C LEU A 284 -10.53 -23.79 -18.51
N ARG A 285 -10.81 -23.03 -19.59
CA ARG A 285 -10.75 -21.56 -19.54
C ARG A 285 -11.61 -20.99 -18.42
N GLU A 286 -12.86 -21.44 -18.29
CA GLU A 286 -13.76 -20.94 -17.24
C GLU A 286 -13.23 -21.24 -15.84
N THR A 287 -12.69 -22.44 -15.63
CA THR A 287 -12.09 -22.81 -14.33
C THR A 287 -10.88 -21.94 -14.02
N LEU A 288 -9.96 -21.77 -14.98
CA LEU A 288 -8.73 -20.98 -14.79
C LEU A 288 -9.04 -19.51 -14.50
N ARG A 289 -9.98 -18.89 -15.24
CA ARG A 289 -10.32 -17.47 -15.04
C ARG A 289 -10.95 -17.20 -13.68
N GLN A 290 -11.83 -18.07 -13.18
CA GLN A 290 -12.42 -17.95 -11.84
C GLN A 290 -11.36 -18.09 -10.75
N ASN A 291 -10.48 -19.07 -10.87
CA ASN A 291 -9.40 -19.27 -9.93
C ASN A 291 -8.36 -18.13 -9.98
N ALA A 292 -8.04 -17.61 -11.18
CA ALA A 292 -7.18 -16.45 -11.36
C ALA A 292 -7.75 -15.21 -10.68
N TRP A 293 -9.06 -14.96 -10.85
CA TRP A 293 -9.76 -13.87 -10.15
C TRP A 293 -9.69 -14.02 -8.63
N ASN A 294 -9.91 -15.21 -8.10
CA ASN A 294 -9.80 -15.46 -6.66
C ASN A 294 -8.37 -15.24 -6.14
N THR A 295 -7.36 -15.61 -6.93
CA THR A 295 -5.96 -15.37 -6.60
C THR A 295 -5.65 -13.87 -6.60
N ILE A 296 -6.06 -13.13 -7.64
CA ILE A 296 -5.67 -11.74 -7.83
C ILE A 296 -6.27 -10.79 -6.80
N LYS A 297 -7.38 -11.16 -6.16
CA LYS A 297 -7.99 -10.38 -5.06
C LYS A 297 -7.01 -10.09 -3.93
N ALA A 298 -6.01 -10.95 -3.70
CA ALA A 298 -4.96 -10.73 -2.71
C ALA A 298 -3.87 -9.75 -3.17
N TYR A 299 -3.93 -9.27 -4.41
CA TYR A 299 -2.90 -8.41 -5.03
C TYR A 299 -3.43 -7.01 -5.34
N SER A 300 -4.21 -6.43 -4.44
CA SER A 300 -4.71 -5.06 -4.62
C SER A 300 -3.61 -4.00 -4.43
N GLU A 301 -3.81 -2.82 -5.04
CA GLU A 301 -2.94 -1.65 -4.83
C GLU A 301 -2.93 -1.21 -3.37
N GLN A 302 -4.08 -1.28 -2.69
CA GLN A 302 -4.20 -0.96 -1.26
C GLN A 302 -3.33 -1.89 -0.39
N ARG A 303 -3.30 -3.20 -0.69
CA ARG A 303 -2.41 -4.14 0.01
C ARG A 303 -0.93 -3.78 -0.25
N MET A 304 -0.55 -3.53 -1.51
CA MET A 304 0.82 -3.15 -1.87
C MET A 304 1.25 -1.87 -1.14
N ALA A 305 0.41 -0.85 -1.17
CA ALA A 305 0.68 0.42 -0.50
C ALA A 305 0.84 0.25 1.02
N ARG A 306 0.01 -0.58 1.66
CA ARG A 306 0.10 -0.90 3.09
C ARG A 306 1.41 -1.63 3.43
N GLU A 307 1.87 -2.53 2.57
CA GLU A 307 3.16 -3.21 2.78
C GLU A 307 4.34 -2.24 2.65
N PHE A 308 4.31 -1.30 1.70
CA PHE A 308 5.30 -0.22 1.64
C PHE A 308 5.29 0.64 2.90
N ALA A 309 4.12 1.02 3.40
CA ALA A 309 4.01 1.77 4.65
C ALA A 309 4.67 1.03 5.83
N ARG A 310 4.48 -0.29 5.95
CA ARG A 310 5.16 -1.11 6.97
C ARG A 310 6.68 -1.09 6.80
N VAL A 311 7.15 -1.15 5.56
CA VAL A 311 8.59 -1.07 5.27
C VAL A 311 9.15 0.30 5.65
N TYR A 312 8.44 1.40 5.37
CA TYR A 312 8.88 2.74 5.79
C TYR A 312 9.05 2.82 7.30
N TYR A 313 8.06 2.36 8.06
CA TYR A 313 8.17 2.34 9.53
C TYR A 313 9.33 1.48 10.02
N LYS A 314 9.55 0.31 9.42
CA LYS A 314 10.69 -0.56 9.78
C LYS A 314 12.04 0.07 9.44
N THR A 315 12.13 0.76 8.33
CA THR A 315 13.35 1.47 7.93
C THR A 315 13.67 2.63 8.88
N LEU A 316 12.65 3.40 9.24
CA LEU A 316 12.80 4.58 10.09
C LEU A 316 13.03 4.23 11.57
N PHE A 317 12.30 3.25 12.08
CA PHE A 317 12.26 2.97 13.52
C PHE A 317 12.93 1.65 13.91
N LYS A 318 13.42 0.88 12.94
CA LYS A 318 14.13 -0.39 13.14
C LYS A 318 13.36 -1.33 14.08
N ASP A 319 13.89 -1.60 15.27
CA ASP A 319 13.34 -2.54 16.25
C ASP A 319 12.32 -1.92 17.22
N LYS A 320 12.07 -0.61 17.13
CA LYS A 320 11.07 0.04 18.00
C LYS A 320 9.67 -0.46 17.65
N PRO A 321 8.88 -0.92 18.65
CA PRO A 321 7.49 -1.28 18.40
C PRO A 321 6.67 -0.09 17.92
N VAL A 322 6.09 -0.15 16.73
CA VAL A 322 5.20 0.91 16.25
C VAL A 322 3.88 0.85 17.03
N VAL A 323 3.47 1.98 17.58
CA VAL A 323 2.20 2.15 18.31
C VAL A 323 1.17 2.79 17.39
N SER A 324 0.07 2.09 17.10
CA SER A 324 -1.08 2.64 16.40
C SER A 324 -2.12 3.13 17.40
N VAL A 325 -2.33 4.44 17.47
CA VAL A 325 -3.35 5.05 18.33
C VAL A 325 -4.65 5.14 17.55
N ILE A 326 -5.65 4.37 17.97
CA ILE A 326 -6.96 4.25 17.30
C ILE A 326 -7.99 5.09 18.04
N ILE A 327 -8.56 6.07 17.36
CA ILE A 327 -9.49 7.04 17.92
C ILE A 327 -10.80 6.96 17.14
N PRO A 328 -11.80 6.24 17.63
CA PRO A 328 -13.16 6.37 17.08
C PRO A 328 -13.72 7.73 17.47
N THR A 329 -14.34 8.42 16.52
CA THR A 329 -14.91 9.75 16.75
C THR A 329 -16.27 9.91 16.09
N PHE A 330 -17.11 10.78 16.66
CA PHE A 330 -18.39 11.17 16.09
C PHE A 330 -18.74 12.58 16.55
N ASN A 331 -18.88 13.51 15.61
CA ASN A 331 -19.25 14.92 15.86
C ASN A 331 -18.40 15.57 16.97
N ASN A 332 -17.07 15.39 16.93
CA ASN A 332 -16.18 15.85 18.00
C ASN A 332 -14.90 16.52 17.49
N ALA A 333 -14.96 17.16 16.32
CA ALA A 333 -13.85 17.86 15.68
C ALA A 333 -13.05 18.75 16.63
N LYS A 334 -13.75 19.47 17.53
CA LYS A 334 -13.13 20.41 18.48
C LYS A 334 -12.16 19.75 19.45
N ASN A 335 -12.50 18.57 20.01
CA ASN A 335 -11.63 17.90 20.96
C ASN A 335 -10.51 17.11 20.25
N LEU A 336 -10.75 16.69 19.02
CA LEU A 336 -9.82 15.88 18.26
C LEU A 336 -8.45 16.55 18.10
N ILE A 337 -8.42 17.87 18.00
CA ILE A 337 -7.20 18.66 17.90
C ILE A 337 -6.33 18.50 19.14
N ASP A 338 -6.91 18.69 20.32
CA ASP A 338 -6.17 18.60 21.60
C ASP A 338 -5.65 17.16 21.82
N ILE A 339 -6.41 16.15 21.36
CA ILE A 339 -6.02 14.74 21.46
C ILE A 339 -4.84 14.45 20.52
N VAL A 340 -4.96 14.82 19.25
CA VAL A 340 -3.92 14.60 18.24
C VAL A 340 -2.61 15.29 18.65
N ILE A 341 -2.68 16.54 19.12
CA ILE A 341 -1.50 17.27 19.62
C ILE A 341 -0.89 16.55 20.83
N SER A 342 -1.70 15.99 21.73
CA SER A 342 -1.18 15.26 22.90
C SER A 342 -0.45 13.97 22.52
N ILE A 343 -0.80 13.37 21.38
CA ILE A 343 -0.14 12.19 20.85
C ILE A 343 1.13 12.59 20.09
N ASP A 344 1.04 13.61 19.23
CA ASP A 344 2.18 14.10 18.44
C ASP A 344 3.34 14.56 19.36
N SER A 345 3.00 15.24 20.46
CA SER A 345 3.97 15.75 21.46
C SER A 345 4.62 14.70 22.36
N GLN A 346 4.30 13.41 22.22
CA GLN A 346 4.98 12.34 22.96
C GLN A 346 6.41 12.15 22.46
N ASP A 347 7.35 11.93 23.36
CA ASP A 347 8.77 11.68 23.07
C ASP A 347 9.02 10.28 22.44
N TYR A 348 8.00 9.63 21.94
CA TYR A 348 8.04 8.35 21.24
C TYR A 348 7.68 8.55 19.77
N ASP A 349 8.64 8.33 18.89
CA ASP A 349 8.56 8.65 17.44
C ASP A 349 7.92 7.53 16.59
N ALA A 350 8.07 6.25 16.99
CA ALA A 350 7.49 5.10 16.28
C ALA A 350 5.97 4.98 16.50
N LYS A 351 5.19 5.95 16.02
CA LYS A 351 3.74 6.05 16.24
C LYS A 351 2.99 6.43 14.97
N GLU A 352 1.72 6.07 14.93
CA GLU A 352 0.73 6.58 13.97
C GLU A 352 -0.61 6.85 14.67
N ILE A 353 -1.41 7.71 14.10
CA ILE A 353 -2.76 8.03 14.55
C ILE A 353 -3.75 7.53 13.51
N ILE A 354 -4.76 6.79 13.95
CA ILE A 354 -5.85 6.30 13.11
C ILE A 354 -7.16 6.84 13.66
N ILE A 355 -7.74 7.80 12.96
CA ILE A 355 -9.01 8.41 13.31
C ILE A 355 -10.09 7.68 12.51
N VAL A 356 -11.06 7.10 13.19
CA VAL A 356 -12.17 6.41 12.56
C VAL A 356 -13.45 7.21 12.84
N ASP A 357 -13.91 7.88 11.82
CA ASP A 357 -15.11 8.71 11.87
C ASP A 357 -16.36 7.85 11.65
N ASP A 358 -17.24 7.84 12.64
CA ASP A 358 -18.45 7.04 12.64
C ASP A 358 -19.66 7.80 12.05
N GLY A 359 -19.40 8.54 10.95
CA GLY A 359 -20.42 9.27 10.19
C GLY A 359 -20.69 10.67 10.74
N SER A 360 -19.66 11.43 11.11
CA SER A 360 -19.81 12.82 11.57
C SER A 360 -20.43 13.72 10.51
N THR A 361 -21.19 14.69 10.99
CA THR A 361 -21.82 15.76 10.19
C THR A 361 -21.22 17.14 10.47
N ASP A 362 -20.26 17.20 11.39
CA ASP A 362 -19.46 18.40 11.68
C ASP A 362 -18.16 18.44 10.86
N ASN A 363 -17.28 19.40 11.12
CA ASN A 363 -16.02 19.58 10.41
C ASN A 363 -14.91 18.59 10.84
N THR A 364 -15.25 17.37 11.25
CA THR A 364 -14.27 16.37 11.72
C THR A 364 -13.28 16.00 10.61
N LYS A 365 -13.74 15.81 9.38
CA LYS A 365 -12.88 15.45 8.25
C LYS A 365 -11.89 16.57 7.92
N GLU A 366 -12.37 17.80 7.79
CA GLU A 366 -11.56 18.98 7.49
C GLU A 366 -10.50 19.22 8.59
N ALA A 367 -10.87 19.02 9.85
CA ALA A 367 -9.95 19.11 10.97
C ALA A 367 -8.83 18.06 10.88
N CYS A 368 -9.15 16.83 10.49
CA CYS A 368 -8.14 15.78 10.27
C CYS A 368 -7.19 16.11 9.10
N GLU A 369 -7.71 16.64 8.00
CA GLU A 369 -6.91 17.03 6.84
C GLU A 369 -5.94 18.16 7.18
N GLU A 370 -6.39 19.13 7.97
CA GLU A 370 -5.55 20.25 8.41
C GLU A 370 -4.48 19.78 9.42
N LEU A 371 -4.85 18.94 10.39
CA LEU A 371 -3.90 18.38 11.35
C LEU A 371 -2.79 17.59 10.64
N ARG A 372 -3.11 16.83 9.59
CA ARG A 372 -2.13 16.08 8.80
C ARG A 372 -1.04 16.96 8.20
N ARG A 373 -1.36 18.22 7.85
CA ARG A 373 -0.39 19.17 7.29
C ARG A 373 0.49 19.82 8.37
N GLN A 374 0.05 19.83 9.61
CA GLN A 374 0.66 20.61 10.70
C GLN A 374 1.51 19.77 11.65
N ILE A 375 1.28 18.47 11.72
CA ILE A 375 2.01 17.58 12.65
C ILE A 375 2.93 16.61 11.90
N THR A 376 3.90 16.08 12.64
CA THR A 376 4.87 15.12 12.09
C THR A 376 4.38 13.67 12.13
N THR A 377 3.53 13.32 13.11
CA THR A 377 2.96 11.98 13.23
C THR A 377 2.01 11.68 12.07
N PRO A 378 2.18 10.55 11.37
CA PRO A 378 1.26 10.14 10.30
C PRO A 378 -0.17 9.96 10.81
N ILE A 379 -1.15 10.57 10.11
CA ILE A 379 -2.58 10.42 10.38
C ILE A 379 -3.26 9.66 9.25
N LEU A 380 -3.94 8.56 9.59
CA LEU A 380 -4.90 7.88 8.72
C LEU A 380 -6.31 8.25 9.18
N TYR A 381 -7.07 8.91 8.32
CA TYR A 381 -8.49 9.14 8.50
C TYR A 381 -9.29 8.08 7.75
N LEU A 382 -10.23 7.46 8.43
CA LEU A 382 -11.15 6.46 7.90
C LEU A 382 -12.57 6.93 8.16
N ASP A 383 -13.40 6.92 7.13
CA ASP A 383 -14.82 7.25 7.20
C ASP A 383 -15.62 5.95 7.03
N THR A 384 -16.49 5.62 7.98
CA THR A 384 -17.35 4.44 7.91
C THR A 384 -18.40 4.54 6.80
N LYS A 385 -18.66 5.76 6.29
CA LYS A 385 -19.72 6.07 5.32
C LYS A 385 -21.12 5.65 5.75
N ASP A 386 -21.30 5.32 7.02
CA ASP A 386 -22.56 4.86 7.59
C ASP A 386 -23.22 5.98 8.39
N THR A 387 -24.26 6.59 7.83
CA THR A 387 -25.04 7.65 8.48
C THR A 387 -25.87 7.15 9.67
N ASN A 388 -25.94 5.83 9.90
CA ASN A 388 -26.72 5.20 10.96
C ASN A 388 -25.90 4.82 12.19
N HIS A 389 -24.68 5.36 12.37
CA HIS A 389 -23.73 4.94 13.38
C HIS A 389 -23.28 3.49 13.24
N TYR A 390 -22.12 3.30 12.65
CA TYR A 390 -21.48 1.99 12.49
C TYR A 390 -21.20 1.29 13.81
N GLY A 391 -20.99 2.08 14.87
CA GLY A 391 -20.81 1.63 16.24
C GLY A 391 -19.36 1.50 16.67
N LEU A 392 -19.13 1.79 17.94
CA LEU A 392 -17.79 1.89 18.55
C LEU A 392 -16.91 0.65 18.33
N ALA A 393 -17.48 -0.56 18.45
CA ALA A 393 -16.74 -1.81 18.27
C ALA A 393 -16.25 -1.96 16.84
N LYS A 394 -17.12 -1.71 15.85
CA LYS A 394 -16.79 -1.76 14.43
C LYS A 394 -15.75 -0.71 14.05
N ALA A 395 -15.93 0.54 14.51
CA ALA A 395 -14.98 1.61 14.26
C ALA A 395 -13.57 1.26 14.80
N ARG A 396 -13.47 0.71 16.01
CA ARG A 396 -12.21 0.24 16.56
C ARG A 396 -11.60 -0.92 15.78
N ASN A 397 -12.42 -1.88 15.36
CA ASN A 397 -11.97 -3.01 14.54
C ASN A 397 -11.46 -2.55 13.17
N MET A 398 -12.15 -1.60 12.54
CA MET A 398 -11.72 -0.99 11.29
C MET A 398 -10.35 -0.32 11.45
N GLY A 399 -10.17 0.49 12.50
CA GLY A 399 -8.89 1.10 12.83
C GLY A 399 -7.79 0.06 13.09
N ALA A 400 -8.09 -1.00 13.84
CA ALA A 400 -7.15 -2.07 14.13
C ALA A 400 -6.73 -2.86 12.88
N THR A 401 -7.63 -3.05 11.93
CA THR A 401 -7.35 -3.71 10.65
C THR A 401 -6.34 -2.89 9.85
N GLU A 402 -6.53 -1.57 9.76
CA GLU A 402 -5.69 -0.66 9.02
C GLU A 402 -4.38 -0.27 9.74
N ALA A 403 -4.26 -0.56 11.03
CA ALA A 403 -3.08 -0.28 11.81
C ALA A 403 -1.83 -0.98 11.26
N LEU A 404 -0.73 -0.26 11.18
CA LEU A 404 0.59 -0.78 10.81
C LEU A 404 1.39 -1.24 12.03
N GLY A 405 1.10 -0.66 13.20
CA GLY A 405 1.80 -0.93 14.43
C GLY A 405 1.59 -2.33 14.98
N SER A 406 2.61 -2.81 15.69
CA SER A 406 2.55 -4.07 16.45
C SER A 406 1.79 -3.93 17.77
N VAL A 407 1.62 -2.71 18.28
CA VAL A 407 0.86 -2.38 19.47
C VAL A 407 -0.31 -1.48 19.10
N LEU A 408 -1.51 -1.85 19.52
CA LEU A 408 -2.73 -1.07 19.35
C LEU A 408 -3.07 -0.36 20.67
N LEU A 409 -3.22 0.96 20.61
CA LEU A 409 -3.74 1.79 21.70
C LEU A 409 -5.14 2.28 21.31
N PHE A 410 -6.17 1.84 22.00
CA PHE A 410 -7.53 2.35 21.86
C PHE A 410 -7.72 3.55 22.78
N LEU A 411 -8.02 4.71 22.18
CA LEU A 411 -8.18 5.98 22.90
C LEU A 411 -9.52 6.62 22.55
N ASP A 412 -10.29 6.97 23.59
CA ASP A 412 -11.58 7.69 23.41
C ASP A 412 -11.33 9.14 22.96
N ASP A 413 -12.17 9.66 22.08
CA ASP A 413 -12.10 11.00 21.51
C ASP A 413 -12.37 12.15 22.53
N ARG A 414 -12.38 11.85 23.79
CA ARG A 414 -12.47 12.80 24.92
C ARG A 414 -11.26 12.73 25.86
N LEU A 415 -10.27 11.92 25.52
CA LEU A 415 -9.08 11.70 26.35
C LEU A 415 -7.83 12.17 25.62
N LYS A 416 -7.02 12.99 26.27
CA LYS A 416 -5.67 13.33 25.83
C LYS A 416 -4.64 12.57 26.65
N LEU A 417 -3.55 12.19 26.00
CA LEU A 417 -2.45 11.49 26.67
C LEU A 417 -1.62 12.46 27.52
N ASP A 418 -1.28 12.04 28.71
CA ASP A 418 -0.27 12.72 29.52
C ASP A 418 1.13 12.33 29.00
N LYS A 419 2.17 13.09 29.40
CA LYS A 419 3.55 12.88 28.91
C LYS A 419 4.07 11.48 29.26
N GLY A 420 4.77 10.82 28.32
CA GLY A 420 5.44 9.54 28.52
C GLY A 420 4.53 8.30 28.38
N VAL A 421 3.25 8.48 28.02
CA VAL A 421 2.31 7.35 27.89
C VAL A 421 2.71 6.41 26.75
N LEU A 422 3.11 6.93 25.60
CA LEU A 422 3.47 6.06 24.48
C LEU A 422 4.72 5.22 24.72
N GLU A 423 5.64 5.70 25.53
CA GLU A 423 6.79 4.92 25.99
C GLU A 423 6.34 3.71 26.86
N GLU A 424 5.36 3.88 27.74
CA GLU A 424 4.79 2.76 28.51
C GLU A 424 3.98 1.80 27.63
N VAL A 425 3.20 2.34 26.69
CA VAL A 425 2.40 1.54 25.73
C VAL A 425 3.30 0.66 24.86
N SER A 426 4.45 1.17 24.41
CA SER A 426 5.39 0.44 23.56
C SER A 426 5.96 -0.83 24.20
N LYS A 427 5.96 -0.91 25.54
CA LYS A 427 6.44 -2.06 26.33
C LYS A 427 5.43 -3.22 26.40
N ALA A 428 4.32 -3.16 25.65
CA ALA A 428 3.28 -4.18 25.66
C ALA A 428 3.81 -5.58 25.34
N LYS A 429 3.50 -6.55 26.20
CA LYS A 429 3.89 -7.95 26.04
C LYS A 429 2.74 -8.76 25.45
N SER A 430 3.09 -9.77 24.66
CA SER A 430 2.12 -10.75 24.15
C SER A 430 1.39 -11.46 25.32
N GLY A 431 0.14 -11.80 25.09
CA GLY A 431 -0.71 -12.43 26.10
C GLY A 431 -1.18 -11.48 27.21
N THR A 432 -1.02 -10.15 27.03
CA THR A 432 -1.42 -9.18 28.03
C THR A 432 -2.17 -8.01 27.41
N TRP A 433 -3.34 -7.70 27.96
CA TRP A 433 -4.09 -6.47 27.63
C TRP A 433 -3.95 -5.48 28.79
N TYR A 434 -3.38 -4.34 28.49
CA TYR A 434 -3.13 -3.29 29.45
C TYR A 434 -4.23 -2.22 29.41
N PHE A 435 -4.42 -1.54 30.53
CA PHE A 435 -5.27 -0.35 30.60
C PHE A 435 -4.69 0.68 31.59
N GLY A 436 -4.90 1.95 31.26
CA GLY A 436 -4.34 3.05 32.03
C GLY A 436 -5.32 3.69 33.01
N SER A 437 -4.83 4.68 33.73
CA SER A 437 -5.63 5.51 34.65
C SER A 437 -6.16 6.75 33.92
N LYS A 438 -7.30 7.28 34.38
CA LYS A 438 -7.91 8.49 33.83
C LYS A 438 -8.05 9.56 34.90
N SER A 439 -7.73 10.79 34.50
CA SER A 439 -8.01 11.97 35.33
C SER A 439 -9.27 12.69 34.82
N VAL A 440 -10.25 12.83 35.67
CA VAL A 440 -11.48 13.58 35.42
C VAL A 440 -11.53 14.76 36.38
N LYS A 441 -11.53 15.99 35.88
CA LYS A 441 -11.49 17.24 36.67
C LYS A 441 -10.36 17.27 37.71
N GLY A 442 -9.18 16.72 37.35
CA GLY A 442 -8.00 16.67 38.24
C GLY A 442 -8.05 15.56 39.30
N LYS A 443 -9.10 14.74 39.37
CA LYS A 443 -9.16 13.57 40.24
C LYS A 443 -8.84 12.32 39.42
N VAL A 444 -7.85 11.56 39.86
CA VAL A 444 -7.51 10.27 39.26
C VAL A 444 -8.60 9.27 39.61
N SER A 445 -9.16 8.64 38.57
CA SER A 445 -10.08 7.54 38.78
C SER A 445 -9.25 6.27 39.06
N ASP A 446 -9.22 5.87 40.30
CA ASP A 446 -8.50 4.66 40.77
C ASP A 446 -9.32 3.38 40.52
N LYS A 447 -9.99 3.30 39.35
CA LYS A 447 -10.74 2.10 38.99
C LYS A 447 -9.78 1.03 38.48
N SER A 448 -9.58 0.02 39.29
CA SER A 448 -8.86 -1.23 38.97
C SER A 448 -9.58 -2.13 37.95
N SER A 449 -10.73 -1.69 37.40
CA SER A 449 -11.49 -2.45 36.40
C SER A 449 -11.09 -2.06 35.01
N PHE A 450 -10.92 -3.06 34.15
CA PHE A 450 -10.61 -2.89 32.72
C PHE A 450 -11.61 -1.94 32.05
N VAL A 451 -11.07 -1.01 31.27
CA VAL A 451 -11.83 -0.10 30.41
C VAL A 451 -11.19 -0.07 29.03
N GLU A 452 -11.98 -0.34 28.02
CA GLU A 452 -11.53 -0.45 26.63
C GLU A 452 -11.16 0.89 25.99
N ASN A 453 -11.63 2.00 26.53
CA ASN A 453 -11.49 3.33 25.95
C ASN A 453 -10.18 4.05 26.28
N PHE A 454 -9.32 3.44 27.11
CA PHE A 454 -7.91 3.76 27.28
C PHE A 454 -7.18 2.47 27.62
N SER A 455 -6.90 1.67 26.60
CA SER A 455 -6.30 0.35 26.75
C SER A 455 -5.45 -0.02 25.54
N TRP A 456 -4.48 -0.93 25.74
CA TRP A 456 -3.59 -1.34 24.67
C TRP A 456 -3.22 -2.82 24.77
N ILE A 457 -2.95 -3.40 23.59
CA ILE A 457 -2.65 -4.82 23.42
C ILE A 457 -1.75 -5.01 22.20
N GLN A 458 -0.99 -6.09 22.14
CA GLN A 458 -0.33 -6.44 20.89
C GLN A 458 -1.36 -6.80 19.79
N LYS A 459 -1.16 -6.29 18.58
CA LYS A 459 -2.09 -6.47 17.46
C LYS A 459 -2.37 -7.95 17.16
N LYS A 460 -1.34 -8.80 17.23
CA LYS A 460 -1.50 -10.25 17.03
C LYS A 460 -2.47 -10.88 18.03
N ASP A 461 -2.37 -10.51 19.31
CA ASP A 461 -3.23 -11.05 20.38
C ASP A 461 -4.68 -10.54 20.22
N PHE A 462 -4.85 -9.29 19.80
CA PHE A 462 -6.15 -8.70 19.49
C PHE A 462 -6.86 -9.42 18.35
N VAL A 463 -6.15 -9.67 17.24
CA VAL A 463 -6.70 -10.36 16.07
C VAL A 463 -7.00 -11.84 16.40
N MET A 464 -6.06 -12.54 17.06
CA MET A 464 -6.25 -13.93 17.48
C MET A 464 -7.38 -14.10 18.51
N GLY A 465 -7.63 -13.08 19.31
CA GLY A 465 -8.74 -13.05 20.28
C GLY A 465 -10.12 -12.88 19.65
N GLY A 466 -10.18 -12.48 18.38
CA GLY A 466 -11.41 -12.27 17.63
C GLY A 466 -11.91 -10.82 17.61
N MET A 467 -11.03 -9.86 17.97
CA MET A 467 -11.29 -8.42 17.92
C MET A 467 -12.42 -8.01 18.89
N PHE A 468 -13.04 -6.84 18.74
CA PHE A 468 -14.22 -6.45 19.50
C PHE A 468 -15.49 -7.09 18.93
N CYS A 469 -16.45 -7.41 19.80
CA CYS A 469 -17.75 -7.94 19.39
C CYS A 469 -18.60 -6.85 18.71
N GLU A 470 -18.74 -6.93 17.39
CA GLU A 470 -19.45 -5.92 16.57
C GLU A 470 -20.97 -5.92 16.73
N ARG A 471 -21.54 -6.95 17.38
CA ARG A 471 -22.96 -6.98 17.72
C ARG A 471 -23.34 -5.93 18.78
N MET A 472 -22.32 -5.35 19.44
CA MET A 472 -22.49 -4.29 20.43
C MET A 472 -22.49 -2.92 19.77
N VAL A 473 -23.67 -2.47 19.39
CA VAL A 473 -23.88 -1.15 18.75
C VAL A 473 -23.83 0.00 19.75
N HIS A 474 -24.08 -0.23 21.05
CA HIS A 474 -24.13 0.82 22.07
C HIS A 474 -22.99 0.75 23.08
N TYR A 475 -22.62 1.92 23.64
CA TYR A 475 -21.50 2.15 24.56
C TYR A 475 -21.53 1.38 25.89
N GLY A 476 -22.68 0.79 26.28
CA GLY A 476 -22.81 0.05 27.53
C GLY A 476 -22.44 -1.42 27.37
N GLY A 477 -21.47 -1.89 28.15
CA GLY A 477 -21.15 -3.32 28.23
C GLY A 477 -20.01 -3.81 27.34
N LEU A 478 -19.46 -2.99 26.43
CA LEU A 478 -18.34 -3.42 25.56
C LEU A 478 -17.12 -3.89 26.40
N SER A 479 -16.77 -3.18 27.47
CA SER A 479 -15.68 -3.58 28.38
C SER A 479 -15.93 -4.95 29.00
N GLN A 480 -17.15 -5.22 29.44
CA GLN A 480 -17.51 -6.49 30.08
C GLN A 480 -17.43 -7.64 29.07
N ILE A 481 -18.06 -7.49 27.91
CA ILE A 481 -18.04 -8.52 26.86
C ILE A 481 -16.62 -8.76 26.35
N THR A 482 -15.83 -7.72 26.14
CA THR A 482 -14.42 -7.86 25.78
C THR A 482 -13.65 -8.64 26.83
N ARG A 483 -13.88 -8.34 28.11
CA ARG A 483 -13.24 -9.07 29.22
C ARG A 483 -13.64 -10.54 29.23
N GLU A 484 -14.90 -10.86 29.03
CA GLU A 484 -15.40 -12.23 28.97
C GLU A 484 -14.83 -12.97 27.76
N GLN A 485 -14.83 -12.35 26.58
CA GLN A 485 -14.28 -12.90 25.33
C GLN A 485 -12.80 -13.26 25.43
N TYR A 486 -12.01 -12.46 26.15
CA TYR A 486 -10.57 -12.61 26.27
C TYR A 486 -10.10 -13.27 27.58
N ASN A 487 -11.02 -13.61 28.48
CA ASN A 487 -10.70 -14.05 29.86
C ASN A 487 -9.69 -15.21 29.97
N HIS A 488 -9.69 -16.13 29.00
CA HIS A 488 -8.76 -17.28 28.95
C HIS A 488 -7.64 -17.09 27.93
N LYS A 489 -7.59 -15.95 27.23
CA LYS A 489 -6.65 -15.68 26.14
C LYS A 489 -5.55 -14.70 26.50
N VAL A 490 -5.87 -13.72 27.35
CA VAL A 490 -4.94 -12.68 27.77
C VAL A 490 -5.12 -12.32 29.25
N LYS A 491 -4.04 -11.85 29.87
CA LYS A 491 -4.06 -11.28 31.22
C LYS A 491 -4.42 -9.79 31.13
N PHE A 492 -5.37 -9.31 31.92
CA PHE A 492 -5.68 -7.88 32.04
C PHE A 492 -4.83 -7.24 33.13
N VAL A 493 -4.07 -6.20 32.77
CA VAL A 493 -3.13 -5.53 33.70
C VAL A 493 -3.37 -4.02 33.71
N HIS A 494 -3.62 -3.49 34.90
CA HIS A 494 -3.67 -2.04 35.14
C HIS A 494 -2.26 -1.47 35.16
N GLN A 495 -2.05 -0.38 34.40
CA GLN A 495 -0.77 0.33 34.33
C GLN A 495 -0.96 1.78 34.83
N PRO A 496 -0.76 2.03 36.15
CA PRO A 496 -1.10 3.33 36.74
C PRO A 496 -0.21 4.48 36.28
N LYS A 497 0.98 4.20 35.74
CA LYS A 497 1.87 5.21 35.16
C LYS A 497 1.38 5.77 33.83
N ALA A 498 0.56 5.01 33.11
CA ALA A 498 -0.06 5.50 31.88
C ALA A 498 -1.33 6.30 32.22
N MET A 499 -1.26 7.60 32.06
CA MET A 499 -2.32 8.53 32.43
C MET A 499 -2.92 9.19 31.19
N ALA A 500 -4.24 9.31 31.15
CA ALA A 500 -4.96 10.13 30.19
C ALA A 500 -5.91 11.08 30.91
N SER A 501 -5.93 12.33 30.48
CA SER A 501 -6.75 13.37 31.09
C SER A 501 -7.95 13.69 30.24
N GLN A 502 -9.14 13.77 30.87
CA GLN A 502 -10.34 14.18 30.16
C GLN A 502 -10.26 15.65 29.77
N ILE A 503 -10.56 15.94 28.51
CA ILE A 503 -10.60 17.31 27.99
C ILE A 503 -11.75 18.04 28.68
N LYS A 504 -11.45 19.14 29.34
CA LYS A 504 -12.48 20.04 29.89
C LYS A 504 -13.15 20.77 28.73
N LYS A 505 -14.46 20.88 28.76
CA LYS A 505 -15.17 21.86 27.90
C LYS A 505 -14.60 23.24 28.21
N SER A 506 -13.75 23.74 27.29
CA SER A 506 -13.09 25.05 27.28
C SER A 506 -12.12 25.39 28.45
N GLY A 507 -10.88 25.70 28.13
CA GLY A 507 -9.97 26.48 28.94
C GLY A 507 -8.72 25.81 29.52
N GLY A 508 -7.92 25.11 28.73
CA GLY A 508 -6.56 24.66 29.11
C GLY A 508 -5.47 25.48 28.43
N ARG A 509 -4.52 26.05 29.18
CA ARG A 509 -3.37 26.79 28.65
C ARG A 509 -2.35 25.81 28.07
N TYR A 510 -2.12 25.85 26.76
CA TYR A 510 -0.97 25.23 26.11
C TYR A 510 -0.06 26.28 25.47
N ARG A 511 1.20 25.92 25.18
CA ARG A 511 2.23 26.84 24.66
C ARG A 511 1.71 27.60 23.43
N LYS A 512 1.64 28.90 23.57
CA LYS A 512 0.84 29.82 22.78
C LYS A 512 1.20 29.95 21.29
N LYS A 513 2.36 29.48 20.80
CA LYS A 513 2.78 29.76 19.42
C LYS A 513 2.29 28.75 18.37
N ASP A 514 2.31 27.43 18.69
CA ASP A 514 2.00 26.39 17.70
C ASP A 514 0.50 26.05 17.66
N ILE A 515 -0.14 26.14 18.82
CA ILE A 515 -1.60 25.93 18.97
C ILE A 515 -2.40 27.13 18.40
N TRP A 516 -1.81 28.30 18.36
CA TRP A 516 -2.50 29.51 17.90
C TRP A 516 -2.80 29.42 16.40
N LYS A 517 -1.88 28.93 15.59
CA LYS A 517 -2.10 28.74 14.14
C LYS A 517 -3.20 27.71 13.84
N ALA A 518 -3.18 26.57 14.54
CA ALA A 518 -4.22 25.56 14.37
C ALA A 518 -5.60 26.07 14.81
N LYS A 519 -5.67 26.79 15.93
CA LYS A 519 -6.92 27.39 16.44
C LYS A 519 -7.42 28.53 15.56
N GLU A 520 -6.56 29.34 14.97
CA GLU A 520 -6.93 30.42 14.08
C GLU A 520 -7.51 29.89 12.76
N ILE A 521 -6.90 28.83 12.22
CA ILE A 521 -7.39 28.19 10.99
C ILE A 521 -8.73 27.49 11.24
N ILE A 522 -8.89 26.85 12.40
CA ILE A 522 -10.11 26.14 12.75
C ILE A 522 -11.21 27.13 13.18
N SER A 523 -10.88 28.24 13.83
CA SER A 523 -11.84 29.33 14.07
C SER A 523 -12.45 29.84 12.78
N LYS A 524 -11.65 29.96 11.71
CA LYS A 524 -12.13 30.32 10.37
C LYS A 524 -12.99 29.26 9.67
N LEU A 525 -12.94 28.00 10.12
CA LEU A 525 -13.82 26.93 9.64
C LEU A 525 -15.16 26.88 10.43
N TYR A 526 -15.25 27.59 11.54
CA TYR A 526 -16.44 27.66 12.41
C TYR A 526 -17.17 29.03 12.33
N GLU A 527 -16.61 30.01 11.63
CA GLU A 527 -17.32 31.23 11.17
C GLU A 527 -17.93 31.02 9.77
#